data_9fa1a2fa4e3a00b4692f3dc56d962afd
#
_entry.id   9fa1a2fa4e3a00b4692f3dc56d962afd
#
_cell.length_a   1.000
_cell.length_b   1.000
_cell.length_c   1.000
_cell.angle_alpha   90.00
_cell.angle_beta   90.00
_cell.angle_gamma   90.00
#
_symmetry.space_group_name_H-M   'P 1'
#
loop_
_entity.id
_entity.type
_entity.pdbx_description
1 polymer ?
#
loop_
_entity_poly.entity_id
_entity_poly.type
_entity_poly.pdbx_seq_one_letter_code
_entity_poly.pdbx_strand_id
1 'polypeptide(L)'
;MQRLEVREPVPYPILVGEGVLKEVPPLAGPAALLFDRRVEGFAQEVAKALGVRHLLGLPGGEAAKSLEVYGKVLSWLAEKGLPRNATLLVVGGGTLTDLGGFVAATYLRGVAYLAFPTTTLAIVDASVGGKTG
;
A
#
# COMPACT_ATOMS: atom_id res chain seq x y z
N MET A 1 7.06 6.65 16.83
CA MET A 1 6.44 5.78 15.83
C MET A 1 4.92 5.80 15.94
N GLN A 2 4.27 6.08 14.89
CA GLN A 2 2.82 6.17 14.88
C GLN A 2 2.23 5.02 14.08
N ARG A 3 1.20 4.44 14.61
CA ARG A 3 0.45 3.42 13.90
C ARG A 3 -1.02 3.68 14.13
N LEU A 4 -1.76 3.82 13.04
CA LEU A 4 -3.18 4.06 13.09
C LEU A 4 -3.93 2.88 12.51
N GLU A 5 -5.15 2.70 12.98
CA GLU A 5 -6.03 1.69 12.40
C GLU A 5 -7.29 2.38 11.91
N VAL A 6 -7.69 2.04 10.70
CA VAL A 6 -8.96 2.46 10.14
C VAL A 6 -9.95 1.32 10.35
N ARG A 7 -11.08 1.65 10.94
CA ARG A 7 -11.99 0.59 11.38
C ARG A 7 -13.10 0.26 10.40
N GLU A 8 -13.38 1.12 9.47
CA GLU A 8 -14.53 0.93 8.61
C GLU A 8 -14.10 0.63 7.18
N PRO A 9 -14.63 -0.36 6.53
CA PRO A 9 -15.45 -1.46 7.04
C PRO A 9 -14.63 -2.54 7.72
N VAL A 10 -13.33 -2.65 7.36
CA VAL A 10 -12.43 -3.62 7.93
C VAL A 10 -11.21 -2.87 8.46
N PRO A 11 -10.82 -3.10 9.71
CA PRO A 11 -9.65 -2.40 10.23
C PRO A 11 -8.39 -2.77 9.47
N TYR A 12 -7.58 -1.79 9.17
CA TYR A 12 -6.27 -2.03 8.61
C TYR A 12 -5.32 -0.94 9.13
N PRO A 13 -4.03 -1.26 9.30
CA PRO A 13 -3.09 -0.29 9.83
C PRO A 13 -2.66 0.70 8.75
N ILE A 14 -2.49 1.95 9.17
CA ILE A 14 -1.83 2.97 8.37
C ILE A 14 -0.58 3.35 9.14
N LEU A 15 0.57 3.12 8.53
CA LEU A 15 1.86 3.33 9.18
C LEU A 15 2.52 4.57 8.63
N VAL A 16 2.98 5.45 9.52
CA VAL A 16 3.60 6.71 9.12
C VAL A 16 4.84 6.96 9.96
N GLY A 17 5.76 7.74 9.42
CA GLY A 17 6.95 8.13 10.14
C GLY A 17 8.18 7.31 9.76
N GLU A 18 9.34 7.87 10.11
CA GLU A 18 10.58 7.17 9.87
C GLU A 18 10.70 5.96 10.79
N GLY A 19 11.36 4.95 10.32
CA GLY A 19 11.54 3.75 11.12
C GLY A 19 10.31 2.86 11.17
N VAL A 20 9.23 3.24 10.48
CA VAL A 20 7.99 2.47 10.47
C VAL A 20 8.22 1.04 10.00
N LEU A 21 9.16 0.85 9.09
CA LEU A 21 9.40 -0.48 8.54
C LEU A 21 9.89 -1.47 9.59
N LYS A 22 10.48 -0.99 10.65
CA LYS A 22 10.96 -1.85 11.72
C LYS A 22 9.82 -2.30 12.63
N GLU A 23 8.69 -1.61 12.56
CA GLU A 23 7.55 -1.90 13.41
C GLU A 23 6.50 -2.78 12.74
N VAL A 24 6.66 -3.01 11.44
CA VAL A 24 5.69 -3.83 10.70
C VAL A 24 5.94 -5.30 11.05
N PRO A 25 4.93 -6.01 11.52
CA PRO A 25 5.10 -7.43 11.80
C PRO A 25 5.35 -8.19 10.50
N PRO A 26 5.96 -9.35 10.58
CA PRO A 26 6.17 -10.17 9.38
C PRO A 26 4.83 -10.44 8.68
N LEU A 27 4.87 -10.41 7.37
CA LEU A 27 3.66 -10.69 6.58
C LEU A 27 3.36 -12.18 6.64
N ALA A 28 2.10 -12.52 6.85
CA ALA A 28 1.70 -13.90 7.08
C ALA A 28 1.70 -14.75 5.82
N GLY A 29 1.67 -14.14 4.65
CA GLY A 29 1.60 -14.88 3.40
C GLY A 29 2.27 -14.10 2.29
N PRO A 30 2.03 -14.49 1.04
CA PRO A 30 2.58 -13.76 -0.10
C PRO A 30 2.11 -12.32 -0.12
N ALA A 31 2.86 -11.47 -0.79
CA ALA A 31 2.52 -10.05 -0.83
C ALA A 31 2.80 -9.47 -2.19
N ALA A 32 2.07 -8.40 -2.52
CA ALA A 32 2.31 -7.61 -3.71
C ALA A 32 2.27 -6.14 -3.30
N LEU A 33 2.97 -5.31 -4.05
CA LEU A 33 3.11 -3.91 -3.71
C LEU A 33 2.82 -3.05 -4.94
N LEU A 34 1.90 -2.13 -4.79
CA LEU A 34 1.61 -1.12 -5.80
C LEU A 34 2.29 0.17 -5.36
N PHE A 35 2.88 0.87 -6.30
CA PHE A 35 3.55 2.10 -5.92
C PHE A 35 3.38 3.18 -6.98
N ASP A 36 3.39 4.42 -6.53
CA ASP A 36 3.45 5.58 -7.40
C ASP A 36 4.87 5.65 -7.95
N ARG A 37 5.01 5.69 -9.26
CA ARG A 37 6.33 5.70 -9.89
C ARG A 37 7.21 6.85 -9.42
N ARG A 38 6.62 7.93 -8.93
CA ARG A 38 7.37 9.08 -8.45
C ARG A 38 8.09 8.80 -7.13
N VAL A 39 7.69 7.76 -6.42
CA VAL A 39 8.32 7.39 -5.15
C VAL A 39 8.89 5.97 -5.19
N GLU A 40 9.36 5.58 -6.35
CA GLU A 40 9.89 4.22 -6.54
C GLU A 40 10.99 3.86 -5.56
N GLY A 41 11.89 4.80 -5.27
CA GLY A 41 12.97 4.53 -4.33
C GLY A 41 12.47 4.09 -2.98
N PHE A 42 11.50 4.80 -2.43
CA PHE A 42 10.91 4.43 -1.15
C PHE A 42 10.15 3.12 -1.25
N ALA A 43 9.44 2.92 -2.37
CA ALA A 43 8.71 1.67 -2.56
C ALA A 43 9.64 0.47 -2.56
N GLN A 44 10.81 0.61 -3.16
CA GLN A 44 11.77 -0.46 -3.16
C GLN A 44 12.35 -0.73 -1.79
N GLU A 45 12.53 0.30 -0.99
CA GLU A 45 12.95 0.12 0.41
C GLU A 45 11.90 -0.65 1.20
N VAL A 46 10.64 -0.30 1.01
CA VAL A 46 9.54 -1.01 1.68
C VAL A 46 9.53 -2.48 1.25
N ALA A 47 9.62 -2.72 -0.05
CA ALA A 47 9.58 -4.08 -0.57
C ALA A 47 10.73 -4.91 -0.03
N LYS A 48 11.91 -4.33 0.01
CA LYS A 48 13.09 -5.04 0.50
C LYS A 48 12.96 -5.35 1.98
N ALA A 49 12.52 -4.37 2.76
CA ALA A 49 12.39 -4.54 4.20
C ALA A 49 11.35 -5.61 4.57
N LEU A 50 10.30 -5.72 3.78
CA LEU A 50 9.20 -6.63 4.08
C LEU A 50 9.22 -7.92 3.25
N GLY A 51 10.21 -8.08 2.40
CA GLY A 51 10.35 -9.29 1.59
C GLY A 51 9.33 -9.44 0.48
N VAL A 52 8.85 -8.31 -0.07
CA VAL A 52 7.87 -8.33 -1.14
C VAL A 52 8.57 -8.49 -2.48
N ARG A 53 8.12 -9.44 -3.29
CA ARG A 53 8.73 -9.73 -4.58
C ARG A 53 7.99 -9.16 -5.78
N HIS A 54 6.70 -8.92 -5.64
CA HIS A 54 5.87 -8.48 -6.76
C HIS A 54 5.55 -6.99 -6.59
N LEU A 55 6.15 -6.18 -7.45
CA LEU A 55 5.95 -4.74 -7.43
C LEU A 55 5.36 -4.28 -8.75
N LEU A 56 4.42 -3.36 -8.70
CA LEU A 56 3.83 -2.78 -9.89
C LEU A 56 3.78 -1.26 -9.73
N GLY A 57 4.49 -0.55 -10.60
CA GLY A 57 4.47 0.90 -10.61
C GLY A 57 3.29 1.42 -11.39
N LEU A 58 2.62 2.42 -10.85
CA LEU A 58 1.43 3.01 -11.45
C LEU A 58 1.59 4.52 -11.58
N PRO A 59 0.86 5.14 -12.50
CA PRO A 59 0.88 6.60 -12.57
C PRO A 59 0.25 7.16 -11.31
N GLY A 60 0.79 8.27 -10.82
CA GLY A 60 0.22 8.91 -9.65
C GLY A 60 -0.94 9.82 -10.01
N GLY A 61 -1.53 10.43 -8.99
CA GLY A 61 -2.60 11.39 -9.16
C GLY A 61 -3.86 10.76 -9.71
N GLU A 62 -4.67 11.57 -10.38
CA GLU A 62 -5.96 11.14 -10.86
C GLU A 62 -5.88 10.02 -11.90
N ALA A 63 -4.75 9.87 -12.56
CA ALA A 63 -4.58 8.82 -13.56
C ALA A 63 -4.74 7.42 -12.95
N ALA A 64 -4.48 7.26 -11.66
CA ALA A 64 -4.64 5.98 -11.00
C ALA A 64 -6.10 5.62 -10.75
N LYS A 65 -7.00 6.58 -10.90
CA LYS A 65 -8.41 6.41 -10.57
C LYS A 65 -9.26 5.98 -11.75
N SER A 66 -8.79 5.09 -12.58
CA SER A 66 -9.58 4.66 -13.72
C SER A 66 -9.92 3.19 -13.60
N LEU A 67 -11.03 2.81 -14.25
CA LEU A 67 -11.41 1.41 -14.34
C LEU A 67 -10.35 0.60 -15.06
N GLU A 68 -9.66 1.24 -16.00
CA GLU A 68 -8.59 0.58 -16.73
C GLU A 68 -7.45 0.20 -15.82
N VAL A 69 -7.02 1.12 -14.96
CA VAL A 69 -5.95 0.83 -14.01
C VAL A 69 -6.41 -0.20 -13.00
N TYR A 70 -7.62 -0.08 -12.51
CA TYR A 70 -8.18 -1.05 -11.58
C TYR A 70 -8.17 -2.46 -12.19
N GLY A 71 -8.67 -2.60 -13.41
CA GLY A 71 -8.68 -3.89 -14.08
C GLY A 71 -7.29 -4.44 -14.31
N LYS A 72 -6.35 -3.55 -14.66
CA LYS A 72 -4.97 -3.96 -14.86
C LYS A 72 -4.35 -4.51 -13.58
N VAL A 73 -4.63 -3.87 -12.45
CA VAL A 73 -4.10 -4.33 -11.17
C VAL A 73 -4.69 -5.69 -10.80
N LEU A 74 -5.99 -5.86 -10.95
CA LEU A 74 -6.61 -7.15 -10.68
C LEU A 74 -6.02 -8.26 -11.53
N SER A 75 -5.85 -8.00 -12.83
CA SER A 75 -5.26 -8.98 -13.74
C SER A 75 -3.83 -9.31 -13.33
N TRP A 76 -3.07 -8.30 -12.92
CA TRP A 76 -1.69 -8.49 -12.51
C TRP A 76 -1.60 -9.37 -11.27
N LEU A 77 -2.48 -9.12 -10.28
CA LEU A 77 -2.49 -9.92 -9.07
C LEU A 77 -2.84 -11.39 -9.38
N ALA A 78 -3.82 -11.59 -10.24
CA ALA A 78 -4.21 -12.94 -10.64
C ALA A 78 -3.07 -13.63 -11.41
N GLU A 79 -2.40 -12.90 -12.28
CA GLU A 79 -1.29 -13.43 -13.05
C GLU A 79 -0.14 -13.85 -12.15
N LYS A 80 0.11 -13.12 -11.07
CA LYS A 80 1.13 -13.48 -10.10
C LYS A 80 0.69 -14.56 -9.13
N GLY A 81 -0.56 -14.98 -9.23
CA GLY A 81 -1.06 -16.07 -8.40
C GLY A 81 -1.23 -15.72 -6.93
N LEU A 82 -1.53 -14.46 -6.63
CA LEU A 82 -1.68 -14.05 -5.23
C LEU A 82 -2.93 -14.72 -4.65
N PRO A 83 -2.78 -15.47 -3.55
CA PRO A 83 -3.92 -16.14 -2.92
C PRO A 83 -4.67 -15.20 -1.98
N ARG A 84 -5.76 -15.69 -1.44
CA ARG A 84 -6.58 -14.89 -0.55
C ARG A 84 -5.89 -14.49 0.74
N ASN A 85 -4.91 -15.25 1.18
CA ASN A 85 -4.15 -14.90 2.38
C ASN A 85 -2.98 -13.96 2.08
N ALA A 86 -2.94 -13.39 0.89
CA ALA A 86 -1.91 -12.42 0.54
C ALA A 86 -2.20 -11.07 1.18
N THR A 87 -1.18 -10.22 1.20
CA THR A 87 -1.30 -8.85 1.63
C THR A 87 -0.99 -7.94 0.45
N LEU A 88 -1.83 -6.95 0.23
CA LEU A 88 -1.57 -5.92 -0.77
C LEU A 88 -1.02 -4.70 -0.07
N LEU A 89 0.17 -4.28 -0.47
CA LEU A 89 0.78 -3.07 0.05
C LEU A 89 0.69 -1.97 -0.99
N VAL A 90 0.55 -0.74 -0.53
CA VAL A 90 0.51 0.42 -1.42
C VAL A 90 1.44 1.49 -0.88
N VAL A 91 2.28 2.03 -1.75
CA VAL A 91 3.16 3.15 -1.43
C VAL A 91 2.80 4.29 -2.36
N GLY A 92 2.15 5.32 -1.86
CA GLY A 92 1.72 6.42 -2.71
C GLY A 92 0.79 7.38 -2.01
N GLY A 93 0.27 8.34 -2.76
CA GLY A 93 -0.65 9.34 -2.25
C GLY A 93 -2.08 8.82 -2.12
N GLY A 94 -2.98 9.73 -1.74
CA GLY A 94 -4.36 9.36 -1.43
C GLY A 94 -5.09 8.63 -2.54
N THR A 95 -4.92 9.08 -3.79
CA THR A 95 -5.59 8.44 -4.91
C THR A 95 -5.15 6.99 -5.04
N LEU A 96 -3.87 6.72 -4.89
CA LEU A 96 -3.36 5.37 -5.03
C LEU A 96 -3.72 4.50 -3.83
N THR A 97 -3.71 5.07 -2.63
CA THR A 97 -4.13 4.31 -1.46
C THR A 97 -5.62 3.97 -1.53
N ASP A 98 -6.44 4.87 -2.09
CA ASP A 98 -7.85 4.58 -2.30
C ASP A 98 -8.03 3.45 -3.31
N LEU A 99 -7.29 3.51 -4.41
CA LEU A 99 -7.34 2.44 -5.41
C LEU A 99 -6.93 1.11 -4.79
N GLY A 100 -5.83 1.12 -4.04
CA GLY A 100 -5.34 -0.10 -3.41
C GLY A 100 -6.32 -0.69 -2.43
N GLY A 101 -6.98 0.17 -1.64
CA GLY A 101 -8.00 -0.29 -0.72
C GLY A 101 -9.16 -0.95 -1.43
N PHE A 102 -9.58 -0.37 -2.55
CA PHE A 102 -10.67 -0.94 -3.33
C PHE A 102 -10.26 -2.28 -3.97
N VAL A 103 -9.04 -2.34 -4.49
CA VAL A 103 -8.52 -3.59 -5.04
C VAL A 103 -8.47 -4.66 -3.96
N ALA A 104 -7.92 -4.30 -2.79
CA ALA A 104 -7.81 -5.26 -1.70
C ALA A 104 -9.16 -5.77 -1.24
N ALA A 105 -10.16 -4.89 -1.22
CA ALA A 105 -11.50 -5.29 -0.79
C ALA A 105 -12.20 -6.20 -1.80
N THR A 106 -11.83 -6.12 -3.07
CA THR A 106 -12.55 -6.84 -4.12
C THR A 106 -11.79 -8.04 -4.68
N TYR A 107 -10.47 -8.06 -4.56
CA TYR A 107 -9.70 -9.18 -5.07
C TYR A 107 -9.96 -10.42 -4.21
N LEU A 108 -10.44 -11.48 -4.83
CA LEU A 108 -10.76 -12.75 -4.16
C LEU A 108 -11.61 -12.57 -2.89
N ARG A 109 -12.54 -11.62 -2.92
CA ARG A 109 -13.43 -11.28 -1.81
C ARG A 109 -12.73 -10.63 -0.63
N GLY A 110 -11.55 -10.11 -0.85
CA GLY A 110 -10.84 -9.34 0.14
C GLY A 110 -9.54 -9.97 0.57
N VAL A 111 -8.48 -9.17 0.48
CA VAL A 111 -7.16 -9.56 0.99
C VAL A 111 -6.71 -8.48 1.97
N ALA A 112 -5.74 -8.80 2.79
CA ALA A 112 -5.21 -7.83 3.75
C ALA A 112 -4.59 -6.64 3.02
N TYR A 113 -4.62 -5.47 3.65
CA TYR A 113 -4.19 -4.23 3.03
C TYR A 113 -3.31 -3.44 3.98
N LEU A 114 -2.21 -2.91 3.47
CA LEU A 114 -1.28 -2.12 4.25
C LEU A 114 -0.83 -0.93 3.42
N ALA A 115 -1.13 0.28 3.89
CA ALA A 115 -0.84 1.49 3.13
C ALA A 115 0.32 2.27 3.74
N PHE A 116 1.17 2.81 2.86
CA PHE A 116 2.26 3.70 3.22
C PHE A 116 2.02 5.01 2.47
N PRO A 117 1.28 5.95 3.09
CA PRO A 117 0.97 7.22 2.41
C PRO A 117 2.24 8.06 2.20
N THR A 118 2.40 8.56 0.98
CA THR A 118 3.59 9.33 0.62
C THR A 118 3.26 10.69 0.03
N THR A 119 2.06 11.23 0.28
CA THR A 119 1.76 12.58 -0.15
C THR A 119 2.70 13.54 0.58
N THR A 120 2.94 14.68 -0.02
CA THR A 120 3.79 15.68 0.62
C THR A 120 3.34 15.98 2.03
N LEU A 121 2.04 16.12 2.22
CA LEU A 121 1.50 16.40 3.54
C LEU A 121 1.77 15.27 4.52
N ALA A 122 1.56 14.04 4.10
CA ALA A 122 1.79 12.89 4.97
C ALA A 122 3.26 12.78 5.36
N ILE A 123 4.15 13.03 4.41
CA ILE A 123 5.60 12.97 4.67
C ILE A 123 6.01 14.05 5.66
N VAL A 124 5.51 15.27 5.46
CA VAL A 124 5.81 16.36 6.37
C VAL A 124 5.31 16.06 7.77
N ASP A 125 4.08 15.58 7.89
CA ASP A 125 3.53 15.25 9.19
C ASP A 125 4.34 14.18 9.88
N ALA A 126 4.78 13.19 9.15
CA ALA A 126 5.59 12.12 9.72
C ALA A 126 6.92 12.66 10.22
N SER A 127 7.53 13.58 9.48
CA SER A 127 8.85 14.10 9.84
C SER A 127 8.83 15.05 11.02
N VAL A 128 7.68 15.61 11.38
CA VAL A 128 7.60 16.49 12.52
C VAL A 128 7.08 15.78 13.77
N GLY A 129 7.51 14.58 13.94
CA GLY A 129 7.30 13.93 15.23
C GLY A 129 5.97 13.25 15.44
N GLY A 130 5.41 12.73 14.40
CA GLY A 130 4.25 11.90 14.59
C GLY A 130 2.97 12.63 14.81
N LYS A 131 2.83 13.76 14.19
CA LYS A 131 1.56 14.46 14.23
C LYS A 131 0.46 13.76 13.49
N THR A 132 0.79 12.81 12.76
CA THR A 132 -0.20 12.06 12.01
C THR A 132 -1.00 11.24 12.99
N GLY A 133 -1.94 11.80 13.42
CA GLY A 133 -2.77 11.12 14.41
C GLY A 133 -3.71 10.21 13.75
#